data_5f3a694c01f631f2b789683345ba8699
#
_entry.id   5f3a694c01f631f2b789683345ba8699
#
_cell.length_a   1.000
_cell.length_b   1.000
_cell.length_c   1.000
_cell.angle_alpha   90.00
_cell.angle_beta   90.00
_cell.angle_gamma   90.00
#
_symmetry.space_group_name_H-M   'P 1'
#
loop_
_entity.id
_entity.type
_entity.pdbx_description
1 polymer ?
#
loop_
_entity_poly.entity_id
_entity_poly.type
_entity_poly.pdbx_seq_one_letter_code
_entity_poly.pdbx_strand_id
1 'polypeptide(L)'
;AQALAGRHMAEEGSSAEVVTPEQALARLRSELGDSGAVLSNLPKNPLPASIEARPPAGRRSAAQIAELAARAAALPGVASVEYGRDWIERLELLGKAARGAGALAVAVALLCAVVVVAAALQLAIYARREEIEIQKLVGASDAFVKAPFLIEGVLQGLFGACLAAAGLFASARHLGPSLSRALAFALSGLALPPLADGRAFLELLGAGAALGFAGSLLAVRRFLRV
;
A
#
# COMPACT_ATOMS: atom_id res chain seq x y z
N ALA A 1 -33.95 6.06 23.86
CA ALA A 1 -33.03 4.99 23.48
C ALA A 1 -32.14 5.41 22.31
N GLN A 2 -32.69 5.86 21.17
CA GLN A 2 -31.91 6.21 19.95
C GLN A 2 -30.93 7.38 20.16
N ALA A 3 -31.32 8.43 20.90
CA ALA A 3 -30.45 9.56 21.20
C ALA A 3 -29.27 9.18 22.13
N LEU A 4 -29.42 8.19 22.98
CA LEU A 4 -28.37 7.66 23.84
C LEU A 4 -27.39 6.78 23.05
N ALA A 5 -27.90 5.90 22.20
CA ALA A 5 -27.09 5.07 21.35
C ALA A 5 -26.23 5.91 20.36
N GLY A 6 -26.80 6.97 19.79
CA GLY A 6 -26.07 7.91 18.93
C GLY A 6 -24.96 8.67 19.67
N ARG A 7 -25.17 9.06 20.94
CA ARG A 7 -24.16 9.72 21.77
C ARG A 7 -23.02 8.79 22.15
N HIS A 8 -23.29 7.56 22.54
CA HIS A 8 -22.24 6.57 22.86
C HIS A 8 -21.34 6.26 21.65
N MET A 9 -21.93 6.17 20.45
CA MET A 9 -21.15 5.97 19.24
C MET A 9 -20.31 7.19 18.83
N ALA A 10 -20.82 8.41 19.11
CA ALA A 10 -20.09 9.63 18.86
C ALA A 10 -18.90 9.82 19.84
N GLU A 11 -19.02 9.37 21.09
CA GLU A 11 -17.94 9.38 22.10
C GLU A 11 -16.77 8.45 21.71
N GLU A 12 -17.03 7.38 20.94
CA GLU A 12 -15.98 6.51 20.41
C GLU A 12 -15.27 7.06 19.14
N GLY A 13 -15.55 8.32 18.76
CA GLY A 13 -14.95 8.98 17.59
C GLY A 13 -15.59 8.57 16.26
N SER A 14 -16.71 7.85 16.29
CA SER A 14 -17.53 7.53 15.13
C SER A 14 -18.53 8.64 14.88
N SER A 15 -18.74 9.05 13.63
CA SER A 15 -19.86 9.93 13.31
C SER A 15 -21.13 9.09 13.26
N ALA A 16 -22.09 9.38 14.14
CA ALA A 16 -23.39 8.72 14.17
C ALA A 16 -24.47 9.68 13.69
N GLU A 17 -25.22 9.30 12.68
CA GLU A 17 -26.36 10.04 12.13
C GLU A 17 -27.64 9.23 12.38
N VAL A 18 -28.64 9.87 13.01
CA VAL A 18 -29.97 9.26 13.22
C VAL A 18 -30.79 9.53 11.96
N VAL A 19 -31.21 8.49 11.28
CA VAL A 19 -32.05 8.55 10.09
C VAL A 19 -33.48 8.17 10.48
N THR A 20 -34.40 9.12 10.34
CA THR A 20 -35.83 8.85 10.61
C THR A 20 -36.44 8.01 9.48
N PRO A 21 -37.57 7.30 9.74
CA PRO A 21 -38.25 6.52 8.71
C PRO A 21 -38.61 7.32 7.46
N GLU A 22 -38.98 8.59 7.64
CA GLU A 22 -39.33 9.50 6.55
C GLU A 22 -38.11 9.87 5.71
N GLN A 23 -36.97 10.15 6.37
CA GLN A 23 -35.70 10.44 5.69
C GLN A 23 -35.18 9.21 4.95
N ALA A 24 -35.28 8.02 5.55
CA ALA A 24 -34.89 6.77 4.90
C ALA A 24 -35.72 6.52 3.63
N LEU A 25 -37.05 6.75 3.71
CA LEU A 25 -37.93 6.61 2.54
C LEU A 25 -37.64 7.65 1.46
N ALA A 26 -37.32 8.89 1.83
CA ALA A 26 -36.95 9.93 0.87
C ALA A 26 -35.63 9.62 0.16
N ARG A 27 -34.60 9.13 0.88
CA ARG A 27 -33.34 8.68 0.30
C ARG A 27 -33.55 7.51 -0.66
N LEU A 28 -34.29 6.49 -0.24
CA LEU A 28 -34.60 5.33 -1.07
C LEU A 28 -35.33 5.71 -2.37
N ARG A 29 -36.26 6.65 -2.30
CA ARG A 29 -36.94 7.18 -3.50
C ARG A 29 -35.97 7.89 -4.46
N SER A 30 -35.04 8.68 -3.93
CA SER A 30 -34.06 9.38 -4.75
C SER A 30 -33.05 8.43 -5.41
N GLU A 31 -32.71 7.32 -4.74
CA GLU A 31 -31.80 6.30 -5.30
C GLU A 31 -32.45 5.42 -6.36
N LEU A 32 -33.75 5.11 -6.20
CA LEU A 32 -34.51 4.29 -7.14
C LEU A 32 -34.99 5.07 -8.38
N GLY A 33 -34.93 6.39 -8.37
CA GLY A 33 -35.37 7.22 -9.49
C GLY A 33 -36.79 6.90 -9.92
N ASP A 34 -37.00 6.60 -11.19
CA ASP A 34 -38.31 6.27 -11.76
C ASP A 34 -38.97 5.04 -11.13
N SER A 35 -38.18 4.05 -10.65
CA SER A 35 -38.69 2.89 -9.94
C SER A 35 -39.23 3.22 -8.54
N GLY A 36 -38.92 4.40 -8.00
CA GLY A 36 -39.38 4.87 -6.70
C GLY A 36 -40.91 5.16 -6.61
N ALA A 37 -41.57 5.23 -7.78
CA ALA A 37 -43.03 5.43 -7.84
C ALA A 37 -43.81 4.28 -7.14
N VAL A 38 -43.25 3.07 -7.12
CA VAL A 38 -43.86 1.90 -6.44
C VAL A 38 -43.95 2.13 -4.92
N LEU A 39 -43.00 2.87 -4.34
CA LEU A 39 -42.97 3.18 -2.93
C LEU A 39 -44.07 4.20 -2.50
N SER A 40 -44.64 4.92 -3.47
CA SER A 40 -45.72 5.90 -3.20
C SER A 40 -47.04 5.22 -2.90
N ASN A 41 -47.24 3.98 -3.30
CA ASN A 41 -48.48 3.21 -3.12
C ASN A 41 -48.48 2.37 -1.84
N LEU A 42 -47.45 2.49 -0.99
CA LEU A 42 -47.39 1.78 0.27
C LEU A 42 -48.29 2.47 1.31
N PRO A 43 -49.26 1.76 1.94
CA PRO A 43 -50.21 2.35 2.91
C PRO A 43 -49.53 2.77 4.20
N LYS A 44 -48.36 2.27 4.51
CA LYS A 44 -47.56 2.61 5.70
C LYS A 44 -46.07 2.47 5.37
N ASN A 45 -45.26 3.38 5.90
CA ASN A 45 -43.82 3.29 5.79
C ASN A 45 -43.29 2.02 6.49
N PRO A 46 -42.67 1.05 5.76
CA PRO A 46 -42.16 -0.19 6.36
C PRO A 46 -40.78 -0.01 6.99
N LEU A 47 -40.11 1.12 6.73
CA LEU A 47 -38.74 1.33 7.18
C LEU A 47 -38.68 1.72 8.66
N PRO A 48 -37.86 1.04 9.47
CA PRO A 48 -37.59 1.44 10.84
C PRO A 48 -36.70 2.68 10.91
N ALA A 49 -36.67 3.36 12.03
CA ALA A 49 -35.63 4.34 12.31
C ALA A 49 -34.30 3.64 12.46
N SER A 50 -33.22 4.17 11.85
CA SER A 50 -31.88 3.59 11.86
C SER A 50 -30.86 4.61 12.36
N ILE A 51 -29.72 4.10 12.84
CA ILE A 51 -28.55 4.89 13.19
C ILE A 51 -27.45 4.48 12.26
N GLU A 52 -27.03 5.40 11.40
CA GLU A 52 -25.87 5.18 10.52
C GLU A 52 -24.60 5.60 11.25
N ALA A 53 -23.76 4.63 11.60
CA ALA A 53 -22.47 4.87 12.22
C ALA A 53 -21.34 4.72 11.20
N ARG A 54 -20.50 5.75 11.09
CA ARG A 54 -19.30 5.71 10.26
C ARG A 54 -18.07 5.60 11.15
N PRO A 55 -17.31 4.50 11.08
CA PRO A 55 -16.11 4.35 11.89
C PRO A 55 -15.05 5.38 11.51
N PRO A 56 -14.22 5.82 12.47
CA PRO A 56 -13.16 6.79 12.23
C PRO A 56 -12.12 6.26 11.22
N ALA A 57 -11.47 7.19 10.53
CA ALA A 57 -10.38 6.86 9.62
C ALA A 57 -9.26 6.13 10.38
N GLY A 58 -8.92 4.91 9.95
CA GLY A 58 -7.90 4.07 10.60
C GLY A 58 -8.45 2.85 11.36
N ARG A 59 -9.73 2.81 11.74
CA ARG A 59 -10.38 1.63 12.33
C ARG A 59 -11.32 0.97 11.32
N ARG A 60 -10.75 0.37 10.28
CA ARG A 60 -11.52 -0.18 9.15
C ARG A 60 -11.21 -1.65 8.85
N SER A 61 -10.53 -2.35 9.76
CA SER A 61 -10.36 -3.80 9.60
C SER A 61 -11.69 -4.52 9.90
N ALA A 62 -11.91 -5.67 9.24
CA ALA A 62 -13.10 -6.48 9.44
C ALA A 62 -13.32 -6.82 10.94
N ALA A 63 -12.25 -7.12 11.67
CA ALA A 63 -12.31 -7.42 13.09
C ALA A 63 -12.75 -6.22 13.94
N GLN A 64 -12.25 -5.01 13.64
CA GLN A 64 -12.60 -3.79 14.37
C GLN A 64 -14.06 -3.36 14.10
N ILE A 65 -14.53 -3.53 12.86
CA ILE A 65 -15.93 -3.25 12.52
C ILE A 65 -16.86 -4.28 13.18
N ALA A 66 -16.46 -5.56 13.20
CA ALA A 66 -17.24 -6.61 13.88
C ALA A 66 -17.32 -6.37 15.40
N GLU A 67 -16.23 -5.90 16.02
CA GLU A 67 -16.25 -5.52 17.45
C GLU A 67 -17.14 -4.32 17.72
N LEU A 68 -17.09 -3.29 16.88
CA LEU A 68 -18.00 -2.14 16.96
C LEU A 68 -19.46 -2.57 16.79
N ALA A 69 -19.75 -3.44 15.84
CA ALA A 69 -21.08 -3.98 15.59
C ALA A 69 -21.59 -4.80 16.79
N ALA A 70 -20.72 -5.62 17.41
CA ALA A 70 -21.07 -6.39 18.61
C ALA A 70 -21.38 -5.48 19.81
N ARG A 71 -20.59 -4.42 20.01
CA ARG A 71 -20.86 -3.43 21.07
C ARG A 71 -22.16 -2.67 20.81
N ALA A 72 -22.39 -2.27 19.56
CA ALA A 72 -23.64 -1.60 19.17
C ALA A 72 -24.87 -2.50 19.39
N ALA A 73 -24.77 -3.79 19.09
CA ALA A 73 -25.84 -4.77 19.29
C ALA A 73 -26.18 -4.98 20.79
N ALA A 74 -25.22 -4.74 21.69
CA ALA A 74 -25.42 -4.85 23.13
C ALA A 74 -26.13 -3.64 23.74
N LEU A 75 -26.34 -2.54 23.00
CA LEU A 75 -26.97 -1.34 23.49
C LEU A 75 -28.49 -1.55 23.62
N PRO A 76 -29.13 -1.07 24.74
CA PRO A 76 -30.55 -1.20 24.93
C PRO A 76 -31.31 -0.40 23.88
N GLY A 77 -32.26 -1.05 23.19
CA GLY A 77 -33.08 -0.45 22.14
C GLY A 77 -32.56 -0.62 20.70
N VAL A 78 -31.49 -1.33 20.52
CA VAL A 78 -30.99 -1.76 19.19
C VAL A 78 -31.62 -3.13 18.88
N ALA A 79 -32.40 -3.21 17.80
CA ALA A 79 -33.05 -4.44 17.36
C ALA A 79 -32.13 -5.34 16.54
N SER A 80 -31.36 -4.75 15.62
CA SER A 80 -30.38 -5.44 14.80
C SER A 80 -29.28 -4.48 14.36
N VAL A 81 -28.08 -5.02 14.12
CA VAL A 81 -26.96 -4.27 13.55
C VAL A 81 -26.58 -4.95 12.25
N GLU A 82 -26.70 -4.20 11.16
CA GLU A 82 -26.33 -4.67 9.84
C GLU A 82 -25.09 -3.91 9.38
N TYR A 83 -24.09 -4.65 8.98
CA TYR A 83 -22.89 -4.14 8.31
C TYR A 83 -22.48 -5.14 7.23
N GLY A 84 -21.97 -4.65 6.13
CA GLY A 84 -21.62 -5.50 4.97
C GLY A 84 -20.44 -6.44 5.26
N ARG A 85 -20.60 -7.36 6.22
CA ARG A 85 -19.55 -8.26 6.73
C ARG A 85 -18.87 -9.03 5.59
N ASP A 86 -19.66 -9.71 4.74
CA ASP A 86 -19.12 -10.53 3.65
C ASP A 86 -18.32 -9.70 2.65
N TRP A 87 -18.76 -8.47 2.41
CA TRP A 87 -18.07 -7.54 1.53
C TRP A 87 -16.75 -7.06 2.13
N ILE A 88 -16.75 -6.71 3.41
CA ILE A 88 -15.55 -6.25 4.13
C ILE A 88 -14.51 -7.36 4.22
N GLU A 89 -14.93 -8.59 4.55
CA GLU A 89 -14.04 -9.76 4.61
C GLU A 89 -13.42 -10.07 3.24
N ARG A 90 -14.21 -10.00 2.16
CA ARG A 90 -13.70 -10.17 0.78
C ARG A 90 -12.72 -9.09 0.38
N LEU A 91 -13.00 -7.82 0.71
CA LEU A 91 -12.08 -6.71 0.43
C LEU A 91 -10.78 -6.85 1.23
N GLU A 92 -10.84 -7.29 2.48
CA GLU A 92 -9.65 -7.54 3.30
C GLU A 92 -8.81 -8.69 2.74
N LEU A 93 -9.45 -9.78 2.29
CA LEU A 93 -8.78 -10.89 1.65
C LEU A 93 -8.10 -10.46 0.35
N LEU A 94 -8.80 -9.73 -0.51
CA LEU A 94 -8.22 -9.17 -1.73
C LEU A 94 -7.05 -8.23 -1.43
N GLY A 95 -7.17 -7.39 -0.41
CA GLY A 95 -6.09 -6.51 0.04
C GLY A 95 -4.86 -7.27 0.57
N LYS A 96 -5.07 -8.38 1.29
CA LYS A 96 -3.97 -9.26 1.75
C LYS A 96 -3.32 -9.98 0.56
N ALA A 97 -4.11 -10.49 -0.37
CA ALA A 97 -3.60 -11.16 -1.57
C ALA A 97 -2.81 -10.19 -2.45
N ALA A 98 -3.32 -8.97 -2.68
CA ALA A 98 -2.62 -7.94 -3.43
C ALA A 98 -1.29 -7.53 -2.79
N ARG A 99 -1.25 -7.37 -1.45
CA ARG A 99 -0.01 -7.08 -0.71
C ARG A 99 0.97 -8.25 -0.81
N GLY A 100 0.51 -9.49 -0.68
CA GLY A 100 1.35 -10.67 -0.83
C GLY A 100 1.95 -10.79 -2.23
N ALA A 101 1.13 -10.62 -3.27
CA ALA A 101 1.59 -10.62 -4.66
C ALA A 101 2.57 -9.47 -4.93
N GLY A 102 2.30 -8.26 -4.40
CA GLY A 102 3.20 -7.12 -4.49
C GLY A 102 4.55 -7.38 -3.81
N ALA A 103 4.54 -7.93 -2.60
CA ALA A 103 5.78 -8.29 -1.89
C ALA A 103 6.60 -9.33 -2.65
N LEU A 104 5.94 -10.35 -3.23
CA LEU A 104 6.61 -11.35 -4.06
C LEU A 104 7.22 -10.71 -5.32
N ALA A 105 6.48 -9.84 -6.00
CA ALA A 105 6.98 -9.14 -7.18
C ALA A 105 8.21 -8.28 -6.85
N VAL A 106 8.20 -7.56 -5.71
CA VAL A 106 9.35 -6.80 -5.22
C VAL A 106 10.53 -7.72 -4.92
N ALA A 107 10.32 -8.84 -4.24
CA ALA A 107 11.38 -9.80 -3.93
C ALA A 107 12.05 -10.36 -5.20
N VAL A 108 11.24 -10.73 -6.20
CA VAL A 108 11.75 -11.20 -7.50
C VAL A 108 12.52 -10.09 -8.22
N ALA A 109 11.99 -8.87 -8.25
CA ALA A 109 12.68 -7.72 -8.87
C ALA A 109 14.03 -7.43 -8.22
N LEU A 110 14.10 -7.48 -6.87
CA LEU A 110 15.36 -7.30 -6.12
C LEU A 110 16.37 -8.40 -6.45
N LEU A 111 15.93 -9.66 -6.51
CA LEU A 111 16.79 -10.77 -6.90
C LEU A 111 17.33 -10.59 -8.31
N CYS A 112 16.46 -10.23 -9.27
CA CYS A 112 16.89 -9.96 -10.65
C CYS A 112 17.89 -8.79 -10.70
N ALA A 113 17.66 -7.72 -9.95
CA ALA A 113 18.59 -6.58 -9.91
C ALA A 113 19.99 -7.00 -9.42
N VAL A 114 20.05 -7.78 -8.33
CA VAL A 114 21.33 -8.30 -7.79
C VAL A 114 22.04 -9.18 -8.82
N VAL A 115 21.31 -10.05 -9.51
CA VAL A 115 21.87 -10.94 -10.54
C VAL A 115 22.41 -10.13 -11.72
N VAL A 116 21.68 -9.11 -12.19
CA VAL A 116 22.10 -8.26 -13.31
C VAL A 116 23.36 -7.47 -12.95
N VAL A 117 23.41 -6.85 -11.76
CA VAL A 117 24.60 -6.12 -11.29
C VAL A 117 25.78 -7.07 -11.17
N ALA A 118 25.58 -8.25 -10.59
CA ALA A 118 26.64 -9.24 -10.47
C ALA A 118 27.17 -9.70 -11.84
N ALA A 119 26.30 -9.92 -12.82
CA ALA A 119 26.68 -10.32 -14.18
C ALA A 119 27.44 -9.21 -14.92
N ALA A 120 27.00 -7.95 -14.80
CA ALA A 120 27.67 -6.80 -15.40
C ALA A 120 29.07 -6.61 -14.84
N LEU A 121 29.24 -6.67 -13.51
CA LEU A 121 30.53 -6.56 -12.85
C LEU A 121 31.44 -7.75 -13.17
N GLN A 122 30.90 -8.96 -13.30
CA GLN A 122 31.61 -10.14 -13.73
C GLN A 122 32.24 -9.93 -15.11
N LEU A 123 31.47 -9.37 -16.04
CA LEU A 123 31.98 -9.07 -17.39
C LEU A 123 33.06 -7.98 -17.36
N ALA A 124 32.90 -6.95 -16.52
CA ALA A 124 33.88 -5.90 -16.33
C ALA A 124 35.21 -6.43 -15.75
N ILE A 125 35.15 -7.32 -14.75
CA ILE A 125 36.32 -7.98 -14.17
C ILE A 125 37.02 -8.85 -15.23
N TYR A 126 36.22 -9.60 -16.00
CA TYR A 126 36.79 -10.45 -17.07
C TYR A 126 37.51 -9.63 -18.16
N ALA A 127 36.91 -8.50 -18.55
CA ALA A 127 37.52 -7.60 -19.54
C ALA A 127 38.84 -6.98 -19.08
N ARG A 128 39.03 -6.81 -17.76
CA ARG A 128 40.24 -6.21 -17.15
C ARG A 128 41.14 -7.23 -16.46
N ARG A 129 41.00 -8.52 -16.75
CA ARG A 129 41.71 -9.60 -16.05
C ARG A 129 43.24 -9.47 -16.11
N GLU A 130 43.80 -9.07 -17.27
CA GLU A 130 45.23 -8.91 -17.47
C GLU A 130 45.79 -7.76 -16.62
N GLU A 131 45.07 -6.64 -16.50
CA GLU A 131 45.45 -5.52 -15.64
C GLU A 131 45.46 -5.93 -14.16
N ILE A 132 44.46 -6.71 -13.75
CA ILE A 132 44.31 -7.23 -12.38
C ILE A 132 45.44 -8.18 -12.05
N GLU A 133 45.85 -9.05 -13.00
CA GLU A 133 46.95 -10.00 -12.83
C GLU A 133 48.28 -9.26 -12.66
N ILE A 134 48.56 -8.26 -13.49
CA ILE A 134 49.76 -7.42 -13.36
C ILE A 134 49.77 -6.69 -12.00
N GLN A 135 48.66 -6.12 -11.58
CA GLN A 135 48.57 -5.45 -10.27
C GLN A 135 48.87 -6.39 -9.10
N LYS A 136 48.38 -7.64 -9.17
CA LYS A 136 48.69 -8.65 -8.15
C LYS A 136 50.18 -9.07 -8.17
N LEU A 137 50.78 -9.19 -9.35
CA LEU A 137 52.21 -9.51 -9.45
C LEU A 137 53.13 -8.42 -8.87
N VAL A 138 52.72 -7.17 -8.95
CA VAL A 138 53.44 -6.02 -8.34
C VAL A 138 53.14 -5.87 -6.82
N GLY A 139 52.24 -6.72 -6.27
CA GLY A 139 51.95 -6.76 -4.83
C GLY A 139 50.70 -5.99 -4.39
N ALA A 140 49.78 -5.67 -5.29
CA ALA A 140 48.55 -5.04 -4.92
C ALA A 140 47.69 -5.94 -3.99
N SER A 141 47.18 -5.36 -2.93
CA SER A 141 46.30 -6.07 -2.01
C SER A 141 44.94 -6.39 -2.65
N ASP A 142 44.32 -7.49 -2.22
CA ASP A 142 42.98 -7.90 -2.66
C ASP A 142 41.93 -6.78 -2.47
N ALA A 143 42.04 -6.00 -1.40
CA ALA A 143 41.15 -4.89 -1.13
C ALA A 143 41.30 -3.78 -2.18
N PHE A 144 42.51 -3.47 -2.58
CA PHE A 144 42.83 -2.48 -3.61
C PHE A 144 42.21 -2.85 -4.97
N VAL A 145 42.33 -4.14 -5.35
CA VAL A 145 41.76 -4.65 -6.60
C VAL A 145 40.24 -4.69 -6.57
N LYS A 146 39.62 -4.95 -5.39
CA LYS A 146 38.17 -5.06 -5.22
C LYS A 146 37.45 -3.72 -5.11
N ALA A 147 38.10 -2.70 -4.56
CA ALA A 147 37.51 -1.41 -4.24
C ALA A 147 36.82 -0.71 -5.43
N PRO A 148 37.41 -0.62 -6.63
CA PRO A 148 36.78 0.05 -7.76
C PRO A 148 35.46 -0.64 -8.18
N PHE A 149 35.41 -1.96 -8.16
CA PHE A 149 34.19 -2.70 -8.51
C PHE A 149 33.08 -2.54 -7.47
N LEU A 150 33.45 -2.43 -6.20
CA LEU A 150 32.45 -2.15 -5.13
C LEU A 150 31.87 -0.73 -5.28
N ILE A 151 32.71 0.25 -5.57
CA ILE A 151 32.28 1.63 -5.81
C ILE A 151 31.40 1.70 -7.05
N GLU A 152 31.79 1.02 -8.15
CA GLU A 152 30.99 0.96 -9.38
C GLU A 152 29.61 0.36 -9.12
N GLY A 153 29.51 -0.73 -8.35
CA GLY A 153 28.23 -1.33 -7.98
C GLY A 153 27.35 -0.39 -7.15
N VAL A 154 27.92 0.33 -6.19
CA VAL A 154 27.18 1.34 -5.40
C VAL A 154 26.69 2.48 -6.30
N LEU A 155 27.52 2.98 -7.22
CA LEU A 155 27.13 4.04 -8.16
C LEU A 155 26.01 3.60 -9.08
N GLN A 156 26.06 2.36 -9.60
CA GLN A 156 24.99 1.77 -10.40
C GLN A 156 23.66 1.69 -9.60
N GLY A 157 23.74 1.25 -8.35
CA GLY A 157 22.58 1.18 -7.45
C GLY A 157 22.00 2.55 -7.15
N LEU A 158 22.82 3.57 -6.88
CA LEU A 158 22.40 4.95 -6.68
C LEU A 158 21.75 5.54 -7.94
N PHE A 159 22.33 5.33 -9.10
CA PHE A 159 21.78 5.80 -10.37
C PHE A 159 20.42 5.16 -10.65
N GLY A 160 20.29 3.84 -10.44
CA GLY A 160 19.01 3.13 -10.54
C GLY A 160 17.95 3.68 -9.56
N ALA A 161 18.34 3.98 -8.33
CA ALA A 161 17.44 4.57 -7.32
C ALA A 161 17.00 5.99 -7.72
N CYS A 162 17.88 6.81 -8.28
CA CYS A 162 17.53 8.13 -8.79
C CYS A 162 16.51 8.04 -9.95
N LEU A 163 16.72 7.10 -10.89
CA LEU A 163 15.77 6.88 -11.98
C LEU A 163 14.41 6.38 -11.46
N ALA A 164 14.41 5.46 -10.49
CA ALA A 164 13.20 4.96 -9.85
C ALA A 164 12.45 6.07 -9.12
N ALA A 165 13.16 6.94 -8.39
CA ALA A 165 12.58 8.09 -7.70
C ALA A 165 11.96 9.09 -8.71
N ALA A 166 12.65 9.39 -9.80
CA ALA A 166 12.15 10.26 -10.85
C ALA A 166 10.88 9.68 -11.50
N GLY A 167 10.89 8.37 -11.82
CA GLY A 167 9.73 7.67 -12.37
C GLY A 167 8.54 7.66 -11.39
N LEU A 168 8.79 7.43 -10.11
CA LEU A 168 7.76 7.45 -9.06
C LEU A 168 7.15 8.85 -8.90
N PHE A 169 7.99 9.90 -8.87
CA PHE A 169 7.52 11.28 -8.80
C PHE A 169 6.71 11.68 -10.03
N ALA A 170 7.18 11.34 -11.23
CA ALA A 170 6.46 11.60 -12.47
C ALA A 170 5.10 10.87 -12.49
N SER A 171 5.07 9.59 -12.10
CA SER A 171 3.82 8.80 -12.03
C SER A 171 2.85 9.38 -11.00
N ALA A 172 3.33 9.76 -9.83
CA ALA A 172 2.50 10.39 -8.79
C ALA A 172 1.89 11.70 -9.27
N ARG A 173 2.64 12.51 -10.02
CA ARG A 173 2.18 13.80 -10.56
C ARG A 173 1.15 13.64 -11.70
N HIS A 174 1.37 12.68 -12.60
CA HIS A 174 0.52 12.54 -13.80
C HIS A 174 -0.67 11.59 -13.58
N LEU A 175 -0.49 10.49 -12.88
CA LEU A 175 -1.52 9.48 -12.64
C LEU A 175 -2.26 9.68 -11.30
N GLY A 176 -1.62 10.33 -10.32
CA GLY A 176 -2.19 10.53 -8.99
C GLY A 176 -3.59 11.14 -8.99
N PRO A 177 -3.86 12.25 -9.71
CA PRO A 177 -5.18 12.87 -9.76
C PRO A 177 -6.27 12.01 -10.44
N SER A 178 -5.89 11.20 -11.42
CA SER A 178 -6.81 10.31 -12.13
C SER A 178 -7.08 9.05 -11.34
N LEU A 179 -6.04 8.49 -10.73
CA LEU A 179 -6.11 7.30 -9.91
C LEU A 179 -6.87 7.56 -8.60
N SER A 180 -6.63 8.70 -7.95
CA SER A 180 -7.37 9.09 -6.75
C SER A 180 -8.86 9.27 -7.01
N ARG A 181 -9.24 9.81 -8.17
CA ARG A 181 -10.67 9.93 -8.57
C ARG A 181 -11.31 8.57 -8.87
N ALA A 182 -10.61 7.69 -9.58
CA ALA A 182 -11.11 6.35 -9.89
C ALA A 182 -11.16 5.45 -8.64
N LEU A 183 -10.20 5.57 -7.75
CA LEU A 183 -10.10 4.77 -6.54
C LEU A 183 -10.83 5.39 -5.33
N ALA A 184 -11.17 6.68 -5.36
CA ALA A 184 -11.94 7.33 -4.29
C ALA A 184 -13.30 6.67 -4.06
N PHE A 185 -13.91 6.12 -5.11
CA PHE A 185 -15.14 5.35 -5.00
C PHE A 185 -14.91 3.93 -4.44
N ALA A 186 -13.82 3.27 -4.84
CA ALA A 186 -13.53 1.90 -4.43
C ALA A 186 -12.76 1.81 -3.10
N LEU A 187 -11.98 2.84 -2.78
CA LEU A 187 -11.06 2.88 -1.65
C LEU A 187 -11.25 4.16 -0.81
N SER A 188 -12.50 4.51 -0.51
CA SER A 188 -12.81 5.63 0.39
C SER A 188 -12.16 5.39 1.76
N GLY A 189 -10.89 5.79 1.89
CA GLY A 189 -10.11 5.66 3.11
C GLY A 189 -8.70 5.10 2.98
N LEU A 190 -8.23 4.71 1.80
CA LEU A 190 -6.81 4.45 1.59
C LEU A 190 -6.14 5.79 1.26
N ALA A 191 -5.60 6.45 2.30
CA ALA A 191 -4.66 7.53 2.09
C ALA A 191 -3.41 6.91 1.46
N LEU A 192 -3.17 7.17 0.19
CA LEU A 192 -1.86 6.89 -0.40
C LEU A 192 -0.84 7.73 0.39
N PRO A 193 0.23 7.11 0.93
CA PRO A 193 1.23 7.88 1.64
C PRO A 193 1.76 8.99 0.71
N PRO A 194 2.06 10.17 1.23
CA PRO A 194 2.64 11.25 0.44
C PRO A 194 3.98 10.76 -0.12
N LEU A 195 3.99 10.42 -1.43
CA LEU A 195 5.19 9.96 -2.15
C LEU A 195 6.24 11.07 -2.31
N ALA A 196 5.96 12.26 -1.79
CA ALA A 196 6.80 13.46 -1.89
C ALA A 196 7.64 13.74 -0.63
N ASP A 197 7.68 12.83 0.36
CA ASP A 197 8.50 13.02 1.54
C ASP A 197 9.97 12.78 1.21
N GLY A 198 10.82 13.78 1.49
CA GLY A 198 12.28 13.66 1.33
C GLY A 198 12.88 12.45 2.05
N ARG A 199 12.18 11.93 3.07
CA ARG A 199 12.55 10.71 3.79
C ARG A 199 12.41 9.47 2.91
N ALA A 200 11.30 9.33 2.18
CA ALA A 200 11.09 8.22 1.25
C ALA A 200 12.14 8.21 0.12
N PHE A 201 12.56 9.40 -0.33
CA PHE A 201 13.65 9.55 -1.29
C PHE A 201 14.99 9.04 -0.73
N LEU A 202 15.34 9.40 0.49
CA LEU A 202 16.57 8.93 1.16
C LEU A 202 16.56 7.42 1.40
N GLU A 203 15.42 6.87 1.81
CA GLU A 203 15.24 5.42 1.98
C GLU A 203 15.44 4.67 0.66
N LEU A 204 14.92 5.21 -0.45
CA LEU A 204 15.09 4.63 -1.79
C LEU A 204 16.55 4.67 -2.25
N LEU A 205 17.24 5.78 -2.03
CA LEU A 205 18.67 5.91 -2.34
C LEU A 205 19.52 4.93 -1.50
N GLY A 206 19.23 4.83 -0.21
CA GLY A 206 19.89 3.89 0.68
C GLY A 206 19.68 2.43 0.26
N ALA A 207 18.45 2.06 -0.11
CA ALA A 207 18.12 0.74 -0.62
C ALA A 207 18.86 0.45 -1.95
N GLY A 208 18.89 1.40 -2.88
CA GLY A 208 19.63 1.26 -4.14
C GLY A 208 21.12 1.07 -3.93
N ALA A 209 21.73 1.88 -3.08
CA ALA A 209 23.14 1.75 -2.73
C ALA A 209 23.46 0.39 -2.09
N ALA A 210 22.61 -0.07 -1.16
CA ALA A 210 22.78 -1.37 -0.51
C ALA A 210 22.66 -2.54 -1.49
N LEU A 211 21.71 -2.48 -2.43
CA LEU A 211 21.54 -3.48 -3.48
C LEU A 211 22.73 -3.51 -4.43
N GLY A 212 23.23 -2.35 -4.87
CA GLY A 212 24.40 -2.23 -5.70
C GLY A 212 25.64 -2.79 -5.02
N PHE A 213 25.82 -2.47 -3.73
CA PHE A 213 26.91 -3.02 -2.91
C PHE A 213 26.79 -4.55 -2.75
N ALA A 214 25.59 -5.07 -2.46
CA ALA A 214 25.37 -6.51 -2.32
C ALA A 214 25.65 -7.27 -3.62
N GLY A 215 25.19 -6.74 -4.77
CA GLY A 215 25.44 -7.32 -6.09
C GLY A 215 26.94 -7.34 -6.43
N SER A 216 27.64 -6.23 -6.18
CA SER A 216 29.08 -6.13 -6.40
C SER A 216 29.88 -7.05 -5.49
N LEU A 217 29.49 -7.16 -4.21
CA LEU A 217 30.13 -8.05 -3.26
C LEU A 217 30.00 -9.53 -3.65
N LEU A 218 28.82 -9.93 -4.15
CA LEU A 218 28.59 -11.28 -4.67
C LEU A 218 29.44 -11.57 -5.90
N ALA A 219 29.51 -10.63 -6.85
CA ALA A 219 30.34 -10.75 -8.04
C ALA A 219 31.81 -10.93 -7.68
N VAL A 220 32.35 -10.04 -6.85
CA VAL A 220 33.74 -10.02 -6.42
C VAL A 220 34.15 -11.27 -5.63
N ARG A 221 33.26 -11.71 -4.67
CA ARG A 221 33.54 -12.91 -3.87
C ARG A 221 33.59 -14.19 -4.68
N ARG A 222 32.81 -14.29 -5.75
CA ARG A 222 32.76 -15.49 -6.59
C ARG A 222 33.96 -15.59 -7.53
N PHE A 223 34.53 -14.45 -7.99
CA PHE A 223 35.54 -14.40 -9.01
C PHE A 223 37.00 -14.26 -8.49
N LEU A 224 37.21 -13.65 -7.34
CA LEU A 224 38.53 -13.46 -6.75
C LEU A 224 38.91 -14.55 -5.73
N ARG A 225 38.18 -15.67 -5.72
CA ARG A 225 38.56 -16.93 -5.04
C ARG A 225 39.37 -17.82 -5.98
N VAL A 226 40.39 -17.25 -6.63
CA VAL A 226 41.45 -18.02 -7.30
C VAL A 226 42.74 -17.76 -6.57
#